data_1c7627d9c8c926f34e563f1ff4585cb5
#
_entry.id   1c7627d9c8c926f34e563f1ff4585cb5
#
_cell.length_a   1.000
_cell.length_b   1.000
_cell.length_c   1.000
_cell.angle_alpha   90.00
_cell.angle_beta   90.00
_cell.angle_gamma   90.00
#
_symmetry.space_group_name_H-M   'P 1'
#
loop_
_entity.id
_entity.type
_entity.pdbx_description
1 polymer ?
#
loop_
_entity_poly.entity_id
_entity_poly.type
_entity_poly.pdbx_seq_one_letter_code
_entity_poly.pdbx_strand_id
1 'polypeptide(L)'
;MSETADLAMTGQEGRSMKALRILVVEDDVMIGGLLAETLEDLGHTVCAVETRAANAVAAAARHHPDLMIVDVGLGEASGIAAVNEILRAGFVPHVFVTGDALRDLSLGPDAVLIQKPFREPDIVQAIERALAAKPARNRVAPAVR
;
A
#
# COMPACT_ATOMS: atom_id res chain seq x y z
N MET A 1 31.31 -8.89 -0.01
CA MET A 1 30.76 -8.29 -0.24
C MET A 1 30.34 -7.73 -0.48
N SER A 2 30.62 -8.15 -0.65
CA SER A 2 30.01 -7.47 -1.07
C SER A 2 29.78 -6.95 -1.61
N GLU A 3 30.00 -7.29 -1.74
CA GLU A 3 29.58 -6.68 -2.36
C GLU A 3 29.17 -6.48 -3.07
N THR A 4 29.48 -7.37 -3.04
CA THR A 4 28.80 -7.04 -3.77
C THR A 4 28.13 -6.80 -4.12
N ALA A 5 28.31 -7.40 -3.90
CA ALA A 5 27.47 -6.91 -4.33
C ALA A 5 26.94 -6.23 -4.49
N ASP A 6 27.21 -6.23 -4.51
CA ASP A 6 26.54 -5.33 -4.82
C ASP A 6 26.31 -4.79 -5.55
N LEU A 7 26.57 -5.17 -5.72
CA LEU A 7 26.16 -4.49 -6.35
C LEU A 7 25.62 -4.26 -7.18
N ALA A 8 25.71 -4.70 -7.40
CA ALA A 8 25.06 -4.37 -8.14
C ALA A 8 24.35 -3.98 -8.38
N MET A 9 24.28 -3.97 -8.08
CA MET A 9 23.44 -3.46 -8.26
C MET A 9 23.09 -2.70 -8.63
N THR A 10 23.39 -2.52 -8.84
CA THR A 10 22.98 -1.69 -9.06
C THR A 10 22.40 -1.09 -9.87
N GLY A 11 22.42 -1.11 -10.25
CA GLY A 11 22.03 -0.51 -11.12
C GLY A 11 20.82 -0.35 -11.23
N GLN A 12 20.35 -0.94 -11.33
CA GLN A 12 19.20 -0.81 -11.30
C GLN A 12 19.02 -0.51 -10.26
N GLU A 13 19.74 -0.64 -9.81
CA GLU A 13 19.53 -0.37 -8.78
C GLU A 13 19.52 0.86 -8.46
N GLY A 14 19.82 1.49 -9.09
CA GLY A 14 19.75 2.67 -8.80
C GLY A 14 18.49 3.05 -8.45
N ARG A 15 17.61 2.51 -8.89
CA ARG A 15 16.47 2.80 -8.52
C ARG A 15 16.00 1.85 -7.68
N SER A 16 16.73 1.16 -7.01
CA SER A 16 16.19 0.23 -6.16
C SER A 16 15.42 0.89 -5.11
N MET A 17 14.35 0.31 -4.73
CA MET A 17 13.55 0.86 -3.76
C MET A 17 14.11 0.67 -2.42
N LYS A 18 13.97 1.64 -1.59
CA LYS A 18 14.31 1.54 -0.26
C LYS A 18 13.42 0.52 0.36
N ALA A 19 13.89 -0.19 1.33
CA ALA A 19 13.08 -1.15 2.06
C ALA A 19 12.02 -0.41 2.85
N LEU A 20 10.78 -0.81 2.71
CA LEU A 20 9.66 -0.15 3.34
C LEU A 20 9.03 -1.05 4.38
N ARG A 21 8.35 -0.43 5.34
CA ARG A 21 7.52 -1.15 6.29
C ARG A 21 6.10 -1.03 5.74
N ILE A 22 5.49 -2.15 5.44
CA ILE A 22 4.22 -2.15 4.73
C ILE A 22 3.13 -2.81 5.56
N LEU A 23 1.99 -2.17 5.65
CA LEU A 23 0.80 -2.74 6.27
C LEU A 23 -0.06 -3.31 5.14
N VAL A 24 -0.44 -4.57 5.26
CA VAL A 24 -1.31 -5.22 4.30
C VAL A 24 -2.67 -5.42 4.94
N VAL A 25 -3.73 -5.01 4.24
CA VAL A 25 -5.09 -5.18 4.73
C VAL A 25 -5.86 -5.97 3.68
N GLU A 26 -6.20 -7.20 3.99
CA GLU A 26 -6.81 -8.10 3.03
C GLU A 26 -7.60 -9.15 3.81
N ASP A 27 -8.90 -9.27 3.54
CA ASP A 27 -9.71 -10.19 4.31
C ASP A 27 -9.55 -11.66 3.87
N ASP A 28 -8.99 -11.91 2.71
CA ASP A 28 -8.71 -13.28 2.30
C ASP A 28 -7.31 -13.63 2.81
N VAL A 29 -7.26 -14.55 3.76
CA VAL A 29 -6.02 -14.90 4.42
C VAL A 29 -4.97 -15.43 3.45
N MET A 30 -5.39 -16.18 2.45
CA MET A 30 -4.43 -16.71 1.50
C MET A 30 -3.85 -15.63 0.62
N ILE A 31 -4.68 -14.72 0.16
CA ILE A 31 -4.20 -13.63 -0.67
C ILE A 31 -3.29 -12.71 0.14
N GLY A 32 -3.69 -12.43 1.37
CA GLY A 32 -2.86 -11.59 2.23
C GLY A 32 -1.51 -12.21 2.50
N GLY A 33 -1.48 -13.51 2.71
CA GLY A 33 -0.22 -14.22 2.92
C GLY A 33 0.68 -14.22 1.71
N LEU A 34 0.09 -14.42 0.53
CA LEU A 34 0.88 -14.41 -0.69
C LEU A 34 1.43 -13.02 -0.98
N LEU A 35 0.62 -12.01 -0.73
CA LEU A 35 1.07 -10.65 -0.92
C LEU A 35 2.22 -10.33 0.03
N ALA A 36 2.09 -10.71 1.29
CA ALA A 36 3.14 -10.48 2.26
C ALA A 36 4.43 -11.16 1.84
N GLU A 37 4.32 -12.38 1.36
CA GLU A 37 5.49 -13.11 0.93
C GLU A 37 6.16 -12.42 -0.26
N THR A 38 5.37 -11.97 -1.21
CA THR A 38 5.90 -11.28 -2.37
C THR A 38 6.62 -9.99 -1.95
N LEU A 39 6.02 -9.25 -1.02
CA LEU A 39 6.63 -8.01 -0.57
C LEU A 39 7.94 -8.27 0.15
N GLU A 40 7.99 -9.33 0.93
CA GLU A 40 9.22 -9.67 1.62
C GLU A 40 10.29 -10.13 0.64
N ASP A 41 9.91 -10.84 -0.39
CA ASP A 41 10.86 -11.24 -1.42
C ASP A 41 11.42 -10.02 -2.15
N LEU A 42 10.65 -8.95 -2.22
CA LEU A 42 11.11 -7.72 -2.84
C LEU A 42 11.99 -6.88 -1.89
N GLY A 43 12.17 -7.32 -0.68
CA GLY A 43 13.06 -6.62 0.26
C GLY A 43 12.36 -5.75 1.28
N HIS A 44 11.03 -5.76 1.29
CA HIS A 44 10.29 -4.95 2.26
C HIS A 44 9.97 -5.75 3.52
N THR A 45 9.54 -5.07 4.56
CA THR A 45 9.09 -5.71 5.78
C THR A 45 7.59 -5.53 5.89
N VAL A 46 6.86 -6.59 6.09
CA VAL A 46 5.42 -6.49 6.30
C VAL A 46 5.20 -6.38 7.79
N CYS A 47 4.79 -5.22 8.25
CA CYS A 47 4.69 -5.00 9.70
C CYS A 47 3.41 -5.59 10.27
N ALA A 48 2.39 -5.82 9.45
CA ALA A 48 1.19 -6.50 9.91
C ALA A 48 0.34 -6.88 8.70
N VAL A 49 -0.44 -7.93 8.84
CA VAL A 49 -1.43 -8.30 7.85
C VAL A 49 -2.74 -8.32 8.62
N GLU A 50 -3.65 -7.41 8.30
CA GLU A 50 -4.91 -7.33 9.02
C GLU A 50 -6.04 -7.70 8.09
N THR A 51 -7.06 -8.34 8.64
CA THR A 51 -8.17 -8.80 7.83
C THR A 51 -9.42 -7.95 8.02
N ARG A 52 -9.40 -7.01 8.94
CA ARG A 52 -10.57 -6.21 9.25
C ARG A 52 -10.21 -4.74 9.32
N ALA A 53 -11.15 -3.90 8.90
CA ALA A 53 -10.91 -2.48 8.84
C ALA A 53 -10.51 -1.87 10.18
N ALA A 54 -11.20 -2.23 11.24
CA ALA A 54 -10.89 -1.66 12.55
C ALA A 54 -9.50 -2.02 13.01
N ASN A 55 -9.07 -3.25 12.72
CA ASN A 55 -7.74 -3.68 13.10
C ASN A 55 -6.68 -2.99 12.25
N ALA A 56 -7.03 -2.66 11.02
CA ALA A 56 -6.11 -1.95 10.14
C ALA A 56 -5.83 -0.55 10.69
N VAL A 57 -6.87 0.13 11.16
CA VAL A 57 -6.69 1.47 11.73
C VAL A 57 -5.78 1.40 12.96
N ALA A 58 -6.03 0.41 13.82
CA ALA A 58 -5.20 0.25 15.01
C ALA A 58 -3.75 -0.11 14.66
N ALA A 59 -3.57 -0.96 13.65
CA ALA A 59 -2.24 -1.37 13.24
C ALA A 59 -1.47 -0.19 12.64
N ALA A 60 -2.14 0.64 11.86
CA ALA A 60 -1.48 1.81 11.30
C ALA A 60 -1.00 2.75 12.40
N ALA A 61 -1.83 2.93 13.43
CA ALA A 61 -1.44 3.79 14.54
C ALA A 61 -0.27 3.22 15.32
N ARG A 62 -0.23 1.88 15.43
CA ARG A 62 0.83 1.26 16.19
C ARG A 62 2.14 1.15 15.42
N HIS A 63 2.07 0.79 14.17
CA HIS A 63 3.27 0.47 13.40
C HIS A 63 3.82 1.62 12.56
N HIS A 64 3.04 2.64 12.31
CA HIS A 64 3.45 3.78 11.48
C HIS A 64 4.06 3.29 10.16
N PRO A 65 3.29 2.60 9.34
CA PRO A 65 3.85 2.03 8.11
C PRO A 65 4.27 3.11 7.12
N ASP A 66 5.20 2.76 6.26
CA ASP A 66 5.63 3.64 5.19
C ASP A 66 4.67 3.59 4.02
N LEU A 67 3.91 2.51 3.91
CA LEU A 67 2.99 2.30 2.81
C LEU A 67 1.95 1.28 3.22
N MET A 68 0.75 1.40 2.67
CA MET A 68 -0.28 0.41 2.93
C MET A 68 -0.77 -0.16 1.62
N ILE A 69 -1.13 -1.44 1.62
CA ILE A 69 -1.78 -2.08 0.48
C ILE A 69 -3.09 -2.62 1.01
N VAL A 70 -4.21 -2.11 0.52
CA VAL A 70 -5.50 -2.28 1.15
C VAL A 70 -6.55 -2.77 0.15
N ASP A 71 -7.17 -3.89 0.46
CA ASP A 71 -8.27 -4.39 -0.35
C ASP A 71 -9.46 -3.45 -0.15
N VAL A 72 -10.07 -3.05 -1.24
CA VAL A 72 -11.23 -2.18 -1.20
C VAL A 72 -12.38 -2.84 -0.45
N GLY A 73 -12.61 -4.12 -0.68
CA GLY A 73 -13.72 -4.82 -0.03
C GLY A 73 -13.24 -5.66 1.14
N LEU A 74 -13.57 -5.28 2.32
CA LEU A 74 -13.17 -6.00 3.52
C LEU A 74 -14.40 -6.58 4.21
N GLY A 75 -15.09 -7.45 3.51
CA GLY A 75 -16.29 -8.06 4.07
C GLY A 75 -17.38 -7.02 4.23
N GLU A 76 -17.74 -6.70 5.44
CA GLU A 76 -18.78 -5.74 5.67
C GLU A 76 -18.31 -4.33 5.67
N ALA A 77 -17.02 -4.10 5.59
CA ALA A 77 -16.49 -2.76 5.68
C ALA A 77 -15.75 -2.41 4.41
N SER A 78 -15.38 -1.15 4.27
CA SER A 78 -14.70 -0.68 3.10
C SER A 78 -13.26 -0.37 3.42
N GLY A 79 -12.36 -0.86 2.57
CA GLY A 79 -10.95 -0.50 2.70
C GLY A 79 -10.73 0.98 2.47
N ILE A 80 -11.58 1.59 1.62
CA ILE A 80 -11.49 3.02 1.36
C ILE A 80 -11.77 3.80 2.63
N ALA A 81 -12.82 3.41 3.35
CA ALA A 81 -13.15 4.07 4.60
C ALA A 81 -12.06 3.90 5.64
N ALA A 82 -11.44 2.72 5.68
CA ALA A 82 -10.35 2.49 6.62
C ALA A 82 -9.17 3.41 6.31
N VAL A 83 -8.83 3.54 5.04
CA VAL A 83 -7.73 4.41 4.65
C VAL A 83 -8.07 5.85 5.01
N ASN A 84 -9.29 6.29 4.73
CA ASN A 84 -9.66 7.65 5.06
C ASN A 84 -9.50 7.93 6.54
N GLU A 85 -9.84 6.97 7.36
CA GLU A 85 -9.69 7.15 8.79
C GLU A 85 -8.21 7.21 9.18
N ILE A 86 -7.39 6.36 8.60
CA ILE A 86 -5.96 6.37 8.89
C ILE A 86 -5.35 7.71 8.48
N LEU A 87 -5.77 8.23 7.34
CA LEU A 87 -5.18 9.47 6.85
C LEU A 87 -5.54 10.69 7.68
N ARG A 88 -6.53 10.57 8.54
CA ARG A 88 -6.83 11.69 9.43
C ARG A 88 -5.68 11.99 10.36
N ALA A 89 -4.87 11.00 10.69
CA ALA A 89 -3.74 11.21 11.58
C ALA A 89 -2.49 11.63 10.83
N GLY A 90 -2.50 11.53 9.52
CA GLY A 90 -1.35 11.93 8.70
C GLY A 90 -1.33 11.12 7.43
N PHE A 91 -0.71 11.65 6.42
CA PHE A 91 -0.69 10.98 5.13
C PHE A 91 0.21 9.75 5.15
N VAL A 92 -0.28 8.65 4.59
CA VAL A 92 0.50 7.45 4.39
C VAL A 92 0.26 7.02 2.94
N PRO A 93 1.30 6.82 2.16
CA PRO A 93 1.13 6.33 0.79
C PRO A 93 0.39 5.01 0.80
N HIS A 94 -0.48 4.81 -0.17
CA HIS A 94 -1.29 3.58 -0.16
C HIS A 94 -1.69 3.16 -1.56
N VAL A 95 -1.93 1.85 -1.69
CA VAL A 95 -2.37 1.22 -2.93
C VAL A 95 -3.65 0.49 -2.59
N PHE A 96 -4.69 0.66 -3.39
CA PHE A 96 -5.90 -0.12 -3.24
C PHE A 96 -5.87 -1.34 -4.16
N VAL A 97 -6.45 -2.43 -3.68
CA VAL A 97 -6.55 -3.66 -4.46
C VAL A 97 -8.03 -3.98 -4.59
N THR A 98 -8.47 -4.36 -5.77
CA THR A 98 -9.86 -4.71 -5.95
C THR A 98 -9.98 -6.00 -6.76
N GLY A 99 -10.98 -6.79 -6.44
CA GLY A 99 -11.23 -8.01 -7.19
C GLY A 99 -12.23 -7.81 -8.30
N ASP A 100 -12.91 -6.67 -8.32
CA ASP A 100 -13.90 -6.43 -9.33
C ASP A 100 -13.45 -5.41 -10.32
N ALA A 101 -14.09 -5.41 -11.45
CA ALA A 101 -13.81 -4.39 -12.43
C ALA A 101 -14.09 -3.06 -11.79
N LEU A 102 -13.34 -2.09 -12.18
CA LEU A 102 -13.56 -0.82 -11.63
C LEU A 102 -14.89 -0.31 -11.95
N ARG A 103 -15.63 0.16 -11.05
CA ARG A 103 -16.84 0.72 -11.34
C ARG A 103 -16.85 1.91 -10.58
N ASP A 104 -17.45 2.40 -9.93
CA ASP A 104 -17.78 3.53 -9.24
C ASP A 104 -17.14 3.63 -7.92
N LEU A 105 -15.90 3.50 -7.81
CA LEU A 105 -15.26 3.50 -6.54
C LEU A 105 -15.00 4.88 -5.96
N SER A 106 -15.13 5.91 -6.72
CA SER A 106 -14.95 7.27 -6.23
C SER A 106 -13.62 7.48 -5.54
N LEU A 107 -12.58 6.96 -6.11
CA LEU A 107 -11.28 7.07 -5.50
C LEU A 107 -10.52 8.34 -5.84
N GLY A 108 -10.92 9.03 -6.81
CA GLY A 108 -10.20 10.23 -7.22
C GLY A 108 -9.13 9.90 -8.23
N PRO A 109 -8.66 10.93 -8.91
CA PRO A 109 -7.76 10.70 -10.05
C PRO A 109 -6.36 10.27 -9.66
N ASP A 110 -5.95 10.54 -8.44
CA ASP A 110 -4.60 10.19 -8.07
C ASP A 110 -4.51 8.85 -7.34
N ALA A 111 -5.60 8.15 -7.22
CA ALA A 111 -5.57 6.89 -6.48
C ALA A 111 -4.78 5.85 -7.24
N VAL A 112 -4.04 5.04 -6.51
CA VAL A 112 -3.29 3.95 -7.10
C VAL A 112 -4.07 2.68 -6.84
N LEU A 113 -4.36 1.95 -7.90
CA LEU A 113 -5.22 0.79 -7.80
C LEU A 113 -4.66 -0.36 -8.61
N ILE A 114 -4.69 -1.56 -8.06
CA ILE A 114 -4.38 -2.76 -8.84
C ILE A 114 -5.55 -3.71 -8.73
N GLN A 115 -5.73 -4.51 -9.77
CA GLN A 115 -6.85 -5.42 -9.83
C GLN A 115 -6.37 -6.84 -9.67
N LYS A 116 -7.11 -7.66 -8.96
CA LYS A 116 -6.80 -9.07 -8.82
C LYS A 116 -7.22 -9.79 -10.09
N PRO A 117 -6.51 -10.79 -10.51
CA PRO A 117 -5.25 -11.24 -9.93
C PRO A 117 -4.10 -10.35 -10.38
N PHE A 118 -3.14 -10.16 -9.49
CA PHE A 118 -2.02 -9.29 -9.81
C PHE A 118 -0.74 -10.10 -9.78
N ARG A 119 0.30 -9.54 -10.38
CA ARG A 119 1.58 -10.18 -10.41
C ARG A 119 2.61 -9.25 -9.82
N GLU A 120 3.80 -9.76 -9.61
CA GLU A 120 4.84 -8.97 -8.97
C GLU A 120 5.10 -7.64 -9.66
N PRO A 121 5.19 -7.56 -10.99
CA PRO A 121 5.42 -6.26 -11.62
C PRO A 121 4.30 -5.26 -11.33
N ASP A 122 3.07 -5.73 -11.20
CA ASP A 122 1.96 -4.85 -10.89
C ASP A 122 2.14 -4.23 -9.52
N ILE A 123 2.64 -5.02 -8.57
CA ILE A 123 2.87 -4.55 -7.23
C ILE A 123 4.00 -3.53 -7.23
N VAL A 124 5.09 -3.81 -7.93
CA VAL A 124 6.23 -2.92 -7.97
C VAL A 124 5.83 -1.56 -8.54
N GLN A 125 5.10 -1.56 -9.65
CA GLN A 125 4.69 -0.32 -10.25
C GLN A 125 3.73 0.46 -9.36
N ALA A 126 2.83 -0.25 -8.68
CA ALA A 126 1.87 0.41 -7.82
C ALA A 126 2.57 1.07 -6.64
N ILE A 127 3.56 0.41 -6.07
CA ILE A 127 4.31 0.97 -4.96
C ILE A 127 5.04 2.24 -5.42
N GLU A 128 5.66 2.20 -6.59
CA GLU A 128 6.35 3.36 -7.08
C GLU A 128 5.42 4.53 -7.28
N ARG A 129 4.24 4.26 -7.81
CA ARG A 129 3.27 5.31 -8.02
C ARG A 129 2.73 5.87 -6.71
N ALA A 130 2.52 5.01 -5.74
CA ALA A 130 2.02 5.46 -4.45
C ALA A 130 3.04 6.33 -3.72
N LEU A 131 4.32 5.96 -3.83
CA LEU A 131 5.36 6.75 -3.19
C LEU A 131 5.55 8.11 -3.85
N ALA A 132 5.21 8.21 -5.12
CA ALA A 132 5.32 9.47 -5.82
C ALA A 132 4.13 10.38 -5.57
N ALA A 133 3.05 9.86 -5.01
CA ALA A 133 1.84 10.64 -4.82
C ALA A 133 2.05 11.69 -3.74
N LYS A 134 1.42 12.83 -3.91
CA LYS A 134 1.55 13.87 -2.95
C LYS A 134 0.43 13.83 -1.97
N PRO A 135 0.68 14.26 -0.76
CA PRO A 135 -0.40 14.32 0.21
C PRO A 135 -1.49 15.23 -0.26
N ALA A 136 -2.66 14.95 0.27
CA ALA A 136 -3.78 15.74 -0.10
C ALA A 136 -3.70 17.16 0.29
N ARG A 137 -2.72 17.56 1.00
CA ARG A 137 -2.65 18.90 1.39
C ARG A 137 -2.84 19.79 0.24
N ASN A 138 -2.54 19.34 -0.90
CA ASN A 138 -2.71 20.15 -1.99
C ASN A 138 -4.07 20.51 -2.12
N ARG A 139 -4.97 19.76 -1.68
CA ARG A 139 -6.26 20.06 -1.90
C ARG A 139 -6.82 20.48 -0.70
N VAL A 140 -6.23 20.40 0.29
CA VAL A 140 -6.82 20.72 1.43
C VAL A 140 -6.66 21.98 1.76
N ALA A 141 -5.66 22.33 1.50
CA ALA A 141 -5.44 23.49 1.92
C ALA A 141 -6.48 24.29 1.87
N PRO A 142 -7.03 24.13 1.36
CA PRO A 142 -8.00 24.89 1.29
C PRO A 142 -8.80 24.87 2.31
N ALA A 143 -8.86 24.35 2.50
CA ALA A 143 -9.74 24.31 3.19
C ALA A 143 -9.65 25.06 4.20
N VAL A 144 -9.35 25.14 4.18
CA VAL A 144 -9.46 25.55 4.93
C VAL A 144 -9.88 26.48 5.26
N ARG A 145 -10.00 26.49 5.05
CA ARG A 145 -10.38 27.22 5.23
C ARG A 145 -10.94 27.64 5.49
#